data_5ece791b940c6cc78a9b79a2a221deb5
#
_entry.id   5ece791b940c6cc78a9b79a2a221deb5
#
_cell.length_a   1.000
_cell.length_b   1.000
_cell.length_c   1.000
_cell.angle_alpha   90.00
_cell.angle_beta   90.00
_cell.angle_gamma   90.00
#
_symmetry.space_group_name_H-M   'P 1'
#
loop_
_entity.id
_entity.type
_entity.pdbx_description
1 polymer ?
#
loop_
_entity_poly.entity_id
_entity_poly.type
_entity_poly.pdbx_seq_one_letter_code
_entity_poly.pdbx_strand_id
1 'polypeptide(L)'
;MPGAQVLLVAGTHGNELNAPWLFDEWTKNDSFINSRGITLSRVIGNPYARILCQRYLDRDLNRSFAEELLNVTHSNEVEINRAKELLSLYGPSGKEPCQIVFDFHSTTSSMGCCLVVYGRRPADLALASLIQS
;
A
#
# COMPACT_ATOMS: atom_id res chain seq x y z
N MET A 1 20.18 13.40 -9.18
CA MET A 1 19.23 12.35 -9.61
C MET A 1 17.99 12.44 -8.75
N PRO A 2 16.82 12.34 -9.32
CA PRO A 2 15.64 12.21 -8.49
C PRO A 2 15.77 10.94 -7.64
N GLY A 3 15.42 11.03 -6.36
CA GLY A 3 15.42 9.88 -5.47
C GLY A 3 14.39 8.83 -5.86
N ALA A 4 14.49 7.62 -5.30
CA ALA A 4 13.51 6.58 -5.52
C ALA A 4 12.12 7.04 -5.05
N GLN A 5 11.10 6.74 -5.84
CA GLN A 5 9.70 6.96 -5.48
C GLN A 5 9.23 5.78 -4.63
N VAL A 6 8.84 6.05 -3.40
CA VAL A 6 8.38 5.05 -2.43
C VAL A 6 6.94 5.35 -2.06
N LEU A 7 6.07 4.38 -2.18
CA LEU A 7 4.69 4.46 -1.75
C LEU A 7 4.48 3.68 -0.45
N LEU A 8 3.96 4.33 0.54
CA LEU A 8 3.45 3.69 1.76
C LEU A 8 1.93 3.58 1.67
N VAL A 9 1.43 2.38 1.83
CA VAL A 9 0.00 2.08 1.82
C VAL A 9 -0.42 1.66 3.22
N ALA A 10 -1.55 2.15 3.70
CA ALA A 10 -2.17 1.76 4.95
C ALA A 10 -3.68 1.57 4.72
N GLY A 11 -4.32 0.73 5.53
CA GLY A 11 -5.75 0.54 5.44
C GLY A 11 -6.21 -0.10 4.13
N THR A 12 -5.42 -0.99 3.56
CA THR A 12 -5.81 -1.92 2.49
C THR A 12 -7.00 -2.77 2.95
N HIS A 13 -6.99 -3.17 4.21
CA HIS A 13 -8.18 -3.64 4.93
C HIS A 13 -8.67 -2.53 5.86
N GLY A 14 -9.93 -2.12 5.72
CA GLY A 14 -10.47 -0.96 6.42
C GLY A 14 -10.59 -1.11 7.94
N ASN A 15 -10.62 -2.34 8.45
CA ASN A 15 -10.64 -2.64 9.88
C ASN A 15 -9.23 -2.70 10.54
N GLU A 16 -8.17 -2.55 9.76
CA GLU A 16 -6.79 -2.47 10.28
C GLU A 16 -6.42 -1.01 10.54
N LEU A 17 -6.49 -0.58 11.80
CA LEU A 17 -6.43 0.83 12.16
C LEU A 17 -5.02 1.33 12.52
N ASN A 18 -4.07 0.43 12.79
CA ASN A 18 -2.75 0.79 13.30
C ASN A 18 -1.94 1.65 12.32
N ALA A 19 -1.82 1.20 11.07
CA ALA A 19 -1.06 1.92 10.07
C ALA A 19 -1.74 3.23 9.60
N PRO A 20 -3.06 3.30 9.41
CA PRO A 20 -3.74 4.58 9.21
C PRO A 20 -3.51 5.58 10.34
N TRP A 21 -3.57 5.13 11.61
CA TRP A 21 -3.24 5.98 12.75
C TRP A 21 -1.79 6.48 12.69
N LEU A 22 -0.86 5.63 12.33
CA LEU A 22 0.54 6.01 12.17
C LEU A 22 0.72 7.09 11.09
N PHE A 23 -0.01 6.99 9.97
CA PHE A 23 0.02 8.01 8.92
C PHE A 23 -0.53 9.36 9.41
N ASP A 24 -1.58 9.33 10.22
CA ASP A 24 -2.13 10.54 10.82
C ASP A 24 -1.11 11.20 11.78
N GLU A 25 -0.39 10.41 12.59
CA GLU A 25 0.68 10.91 13.47
C GLU A 25 1.86 11.49 12.68
N TRP A 26 2.28 10.84 11.62
CA TRP A 26 3.33 11.36 10.75
C TRP A 26 2.93 12.64 9.99
N THR A 27 1.64 12.82 9.74
CA THR A 27 1.13 14.07 9.15
C THR A 27 1.16 15.23 10.15
N LYS A 28 0.96 14.94 11.44
CA LYS A 28 1.05 15.95 12.50
C LYS A 28 2.50 16.34 12.82
N ASN A 29 3.44 15.41 12.64
CA ASN A 29 4.84 15.63 12.96
C ASN A 29 5.77 14.95 11.94
N ASP A 30 6.18 15.71 10.93
CA ASP A 30 7.07 15.25 9.87
C ASP A 30 8.48 14.82 10.37
N SER A 31 8.87 15.21 11.60
CA SER A 31 10.18 14.85 12.15
C SER A 31 10.34 13.35 12.44
N PHE A 32 9.25 12.60 12.49
CA PHE A 32 9.28 11.14 12.68
C PHE A 32 9.73 10.38 11.43
N ILE A 33 9.75 11.02 10.26
CA ILE A 33 10.18 10.38 9.02
C ILE A 33 11.38 11.13 8.44
N ASN A 34 12.46 10.40 8.24
CA ASN A 34 13.60 10.89 7.48
C ASN A 34 13.56 10.29 6.07
N SER A 35 13.15 11.10 5.11
CA SER A 35 13.03 10.70 3.70
C SER A 35 14.17 11.24 2.82
N ARG A 36 15.35 11.52 3.39
CA ARG A 36 16.47 12.04 2.61
C ARG A 36 16.85 11.11 1.47
N GLY A 37 16.87 11.64 0.25
CA GLY A 37 17.24 10.91 -0.95
C GLY A 37 16.12 10.04 -1.55
N ILE A 38 14.91 10.06 -0.99
CA ILE A 38 13.74 9.41 -1.56
C ILE A 38 12.56 10.39 -1.62
N THR A 39 11.65 10.15 -2.55
CA THR A 39 10.34 10.79 -2.57
C THR A 39 9.32 9.83 -1.97
N LEU A 40 8.65 10.26 -0.91
CA LEU A 40 7.75 9.42 -0.14
C LEU A 40 6.31 9.87 -0.34
N SER A 41 5.46 8.97 -0.84
CA SER A 41 4.02 9.16 -0.94
C SER A 41 3.30 8.25 0.05
N ARG A 42 2.14 8.68 0.54
CA ARG A 42 1.30 7.93 1.49
C ARG A 42 -0.12 7.86 0.96
N VAL A 43 -0.76 6.69 1.05
CA VAL A 43 -2.13 6.50 0.60
C VAL A 43 -2.90 5.55 1.53
N ILE A 44 -4.19 5.82 1.71
CA ILE A 44 -5.11 4.85 2.29
C ILE A 44 -5.58 3.94 1.16
N GLY A 45 -5.30 2.64 1.28
CA GLY A 45 -5.61 1.64 0.26
C GLY A 45 -7.11 1.59 -0.03
N ASN A 46 -7.93 1.32 1.00
CA ASN A 46 -9.39 1.21 0.87
C ASN A 46 -10.10 2.21 1.80
N PRO A 47 -10.24 3.49 1.38
CA PRO A 47 -10.85 4.51 2.23
C PRO A 47 -12.32 4.23 2.54
N TYR A 48 -13.05 3.58 1.64
CA TYR A 48 -14.46 3.27 1.84
C TYR A 48 -14.66 2.19 2.90
N ALA A 49 -13.89 1.10 2.84
CA ALA A 49 -13.91 0.06 3.85
C ALA A 49 -13.44 0.60 5.23
N ARG A 50 -12.48 1.54 5.23
CA ARG A 50 -12.01 2.21 6.45
C ARG A 50 -13.12 3.01 7.13
N ILE A 51 -13.90 3.78 6.39
CA ILE A 51 -15.02 4.57 6.93
C ILE A 51 -16.03 3.65 7.63
N LEU A 52 -16.27 2.47 7.07
CA LEU A 52 -17.23 1.50 7.64
C LEU A 52 -16.57 0.53 8.64
N CYS A 53 -15.27 0.66 8.90
CA CYS A 53 -14.51 -0.25 9.78
C CYS A 53 -14.66 -1.73 9.36
N GLN A 54 -14.78 -1.99 8.06
CA GLN A 54 -14.90 -3.33 7.49
C GLN A 54 -13.59 -3.74 6.81
N ARG A 55 -13.35 -5.04 6.70
CA ARG A 55 -12.18 -5.55 6.01
C ARG A 55 -12.18 -5.10 4.54
N TYR A 56 -13.31 -5.27 3.86
CA TYR A 56 -13.59 -4.83 2.49
C TYR A 56 -15.10 -4.66 2.32
N LEU A 57 -15.54 -4.15 1.19
CA LEU A 57 -16.97 -3.98 0.85
C LEU A 57 -17.46 -5.14 -0.02
N ASP A 58 -16.89 -5.30 -1.20
CA ASP A 58 -17.28 -6.33 -2.16
C ASP A 58 -16.26 -7.48 -2.19
N ARG A 59 -14.97 -7.17 -2.17
CA ARG A 59 -13.87 -8.14 -2.16
C ARG A 59 -12.60 -7.59 -1.54
N ASP A 60 -11.70 -8.48 -1.18
CA ASP A 60 -10.38 -8.10 -0.67
C ASP A 60 -9.60 -7.29 -1.74
N LEU A 61 -9.19 -6.06 -1.38
CA LEU A 61 -8.45 -5.18 -2.29
C LEU A 61 -7.17 -5.84 -2.80
N ASN A 62 -6.47 -6.62 -1.97
CA ASN A 62 -5.28 -7.38 -2.37
C ASN A 62 -5.55 -8.42 -3.46
N ARG A 63 -6.80 -8.80 -3.70
CA ARG A 63 -7.24 -9.73 -4.75
C ARG A 63 -7.83 -9.01 -5.96
N SER A 64 -7.91 -7.68 -5.91
CA SER A 64 -8.55 -6.87 -6.96
C SER A 64 -7.58 -6.41 -8.06
N PHE A 65 -6.28 -6.71 -7.90
CA PHE A 65 -5.25 -6.37 -8.89
C PHE A 65 -5.01 -7.46 -9.94
N ALA A 66 -5.83 -8.51 -9.97
CA ALA A 66 -5.73 -9.55 -10.99
C ALA A 66 -6.08 -8.99 -12.38
N GLU A 67 -5.31 -9.37 -13.39
CA GLU A 67 -5.39 -8.81 -14.74
C GLU A 67 -6.80 -8.94 -15.33
N GLU A 68 -7.45 -10.09 -15.14
CA GLU A 68 -8.81 -10.34 -15.60
C GLU A 68 -9.84 -9.38 -14.98
N LEU A 69 -9.62 -8.91 -13.75
CA LEU A 69 -10.49 -7.95 -13.07
C LEU A 69 -10.21 -6.52 -13.54
N LEU A 70 -8.95 -6.21 -13.76
CA LEU A 70 -8.54 -4.87 -14.22
C LEU A 70 -9.00 -4.59 -15.65
N ASN A 71 -9.10 -5.62 -16.49
CA ASN A 71 -9.54 -5.50 -17.88
C ASN A 71 -11.06 -5.36 -18.04
N VAL A 72 -11.86 -5.54 -16.98
CA VAL A 72 -13.31 -5.28 -17.03
C VAL A 72 -13.56 -3.79 -17.24
N THR A 73 -14.26 -3.43 -18.31
CA THR A 73 -14.48 -2.03 -18.68
C THR A 73 -15.27 -1.27 -17.62
N HIS A 74 -16.33 -1.90 -17.09
CA HIS A 74 -17.15 -1.35 -16.02
C HIS A 74 -17.33 -2.39 -14.92
N SER A 75 -16.97 -2.03 -13.71
CA SER A 75 -17.23 -2.85 -12.52
C SER A 75 -18.08 -2.06 -11.53
N ASN A 76 -19.04 -2.74 -10.93
CA ASN A 76 -19.80 -2.20 -9.79
C ASN A 76 -19.10 -2.43 -8.45
N GLU A 77 -18.03 -3.24 -8.45
CA GLU A 77 -17.28 -3.54 -7.22
C GLU A 77 -16.32 -2.39 -6.86
N VAL A 78 -16.40 -1.95 -5.62
CA VAL A 78 -15.65 -0.80 -5.10
C VAL A 78 -14.14 -1.07 -5.19
N GLU A 79 -13.70 -2.24 -4.77
CA GLU A 79 -12.27 -2.56 -4.70
C GLU A 79 -11.64 -2.74 -6.07
N ILE A 80 -12.37 -3.22 -7.08
CA ILE A 80 -11.85 -3.28 -8.47
C ILE A 80 -11.62 -1.86 -8.99
N ASN A 81 -12.57 -0.96 -8.79
CA ASN A 81 -12.44 0.43 -9.21
C ASN A 81 -11.30 1.12 -8.45
N ARG A 82 -11.15 0.82 -7.15
CA ARG A 82 -10.06 1.36 -6.34
C ARG A 82 -8.69 0.83 -6.80
N ALA A 83 -8.57 -0.45 -7.14
CA ALA A 83 -7.33 -1.00 -7.70
C ALA A 83 -6.93 -0.31 -9.00
N LYS A 84 -7.88 -0.05 -9.90
CA LYS A 84 -7.64 0.71 -11.15
C LYS A 84 -7.17 2.13 -10.85
N GLU A 85 -7.80 2.81 -9.90
CA GLU A 85 -7.40 4.15 -9.46
C GLU A 85 -5.96 4.17 -8.92
N LEU A 86 -5.62 3.26 -8.02
CA LEU A 86 -4.28 3.15 -7.45
C LEU A 86 -3.23 2.88 -8.54
N LEU A 87 -3.52 2.01 -9.51
CA LEU A 87 -2.63 1.75 -10.64
C LEU A 87 -2.49 2.95 -11.57
N SER A 88 -3.57 3.71 -11.78
CA SER A 88 -3.53 4.93 -12.60
C SER A 88 -2.69 6.05 -11.97
N LEU A 89 -2.53 6.02 -10.66
CA LEU A 89 -1.70 6.97 -9.92
C LEU A 89 -0.26 6.46 -9.77
N TYR A 90 -0.08 5.29 -9.20
CA TYR A 90 1.19 4.80 -8.69
C TYR A 90 1.77 3.59 -9.45
N GLY A 91 1.02 3.01 -10.36
CA GLY A 91 1.46 1.89 -11.18
C GLY A 91 2.56 2.28 -12.17
N PRO A 92 3.17 1.30 -12.87
CA PRO A 92 4.30 1.54 -13.80
C PRO A 92 4.02 2.57 -14.89
N SER A 93 2.76 2.68 -15.33
CA SER A 93 2.30 3.68 -16.31
C SER A 93 1.41 4.76 -15.68
N GLY A 94 1.45 4.89 -14.35
CA GLY A 94 0.66 5.86 -13.62
C GLY A 94 1.22 7.27 -13.67
N LYS A 95 0.51 8.21 -13.05
CA LYS A 95 0.92 9.63 -13.00
C LYS A 95 2.18 9.84 -12.14
N GLU A 96 2.32 9.07 -11.06
CA GLU A 96 3.41 9.14 -10.08
C GLU A 96 3.96 7.71 -9.85
N PRO A 97 4.61 7.11 -10.84
CA PRO A 97 5.00 5.70 -10.78
C PRO A 97 6.00 5.45 -9.65
N CYS A 98 5.68 4.50 -8.77
CA CYS A 98 6.51 4.15 -7.63
C CYS A 98 7.36 2.91 -7.91
N GLN A 99 8.64 2.94 -7.50
CA GLN A 99 9.56 1.82 -7.63
C GLN A 99 9.44 0.84 -6.47
N ILE A 100 9.04 1.33 -5.30
CA ILE A 100 8.94 0.56 -4.07
C ILE A 100 7.58 0.84 -3.46
N VAL A 101 6.89 -0.21 -3.04
CA VAL A 101 5.60 -0.12 -2.34
C VAL A 101 5.70 -0.91 -1.04
N PHE A 102 5.35 -0.26 0.07
CA PHE A 102 5.15 -0.91 1.36
C PHE A 102 3.67 -0.86 1.72
N ASP A 103 3.05 -2.01 1.89
CA ASP A 103 1.68 -2.14 2.37
C ASP A 103 1.70 -2.62 3.83
N PHE A 104 1.22 -1.77 4.72
CA PHE A 104 1.22 -2.03 6.15
C PHE A 104 -0.06 -2.73 6.57
N HIS A 105 0.10 -3.90 7.16
CA HIS A 105 -0.99 -4.69 7.69
C HIS A 105 -0.85 -4.94 9.19
N SER A 106 -1.95 -5.20 9.84
CA SER A 106 -1.99 -5.81 11.18
C SER A 106 -2.59 -7.21 11.08
N THR A 107 -2.24 -8.07 12.03
CA THR A 107 -2.74 -9.43 12.10
C THR A 107 -3.20 -9.75 13.51
N THR A 108 -4.19 -10.64 13.63
CA THR A 108 -4.61 -11.22 14.90
C THR A 108 -3.77 -12.42 15.32
N SER A 109 -2.82 -12.85 14.49
CA SER A 109 -1.92 -13.96 14.81
C SER A 109 -0.89 -13.55 15.86
N SER A 110 -0.56 -14.48 16.76
CA SER A 110 0.52 -14.33 17.75
C SER A 110 1.89 -14.50 17.10
N MET A 111 2.18 -13.67 16.10
CA MET A 111 3.48 -13.62 15.44
C MET A 111 4.04 -12.21 15.60
N GLY A 112 5.35 -12.10 15.75
CA GLY A 112 6.01 -10.79 15.75
C GLY A 112 5.88 -10.08 14.40
N CYS A 113 6.64 -9.00 14.22
CA CYS A 113 6.73 -8.35 12.92
C CYS A 113 7.21 -9.34 11.87
N CYS A 114 6.52 -9.41 10.75
CA CYS A 114 6.95 -10.19 9.59
C CYS A 114 6.96 -9.33 8.34
N LEU A 115 7.87 -9.65 7.43
CA LEU A 115 7.97 -9.02 6.13
C LEU A 115 7.59 -10.04 5.06
N VAL A 116 6.56 -9.72 4.27
CA VAL A 116 6.16 -10.52 3.12
C VAL A 116 6.70 -9.87 1.86
N VAL A 117 7.57 -10.57 1.15
CA VAL A 117 8.23 -10.06 -0.05
C VAL A 117 7.64 -10.76 -1.28
N TYR A 118 6.95 -10.01 -2.12
CA TYR A 118 6.35 -10.56 -3.34
C TYR A 118 7.35 -10.71 -4.49
N GLY A 119 8.37 -9.85 -4.55
CA GLY A 119 9.42 -9.91 -5.55
C GLY A 119 10.54 -10.87 -5.16
N ARG A 120 11.22 -11.43 -6.18
CA ARG A 120 12.42 -12.26 -6.00
C ARG A 120 13.64 -11.70 -6.73
N ARG A 121 13.55 -10.48 -7.21
CA ARG A 121 14.71 -9.80 -7.81
C ARG A 121 15.78 -9.57 -6.75
N PRO A 122 17.05 -9.57 -7.09
CA PRO A 122 18.13 -9.30 -6.13
C PRO A 122 17.91 -8.01 -5.32
N ALA A 123 17.38 -6.97 -5.94
CA ALA A 123 17.05 -5.70 -5.27
C ALA A 123 15.94 -5.85 -4.21
N ASP A 124 14.90 -6.65 -4.50
CA ASP A 124 13.80 -6.90 -3.55
C ASP A 124 14.31 -7.63 -2.30
N LEU A 125 15.17 -8.63 -2.50
CA LEU A 125 15.77 -9.42 -1.42
C LEU A 125 16.79 -8.60 -0.60
N ALA A 126 17.58 -7.76 -1.26
CA ALA A 126 18.52 -6.85 -0.59
C ALA A 126 17.78 -5.84 0.28
N LEU A 127 16.70 -5.24 -0.23
CA LEU A 127 15.85 -4.32 0.54
C LEU A 127 15.22 -5.01 1.74
N ALA A 128 14.68 -6.22 1.55
CA ALA A 128 14.10 -7.02 2.63
C ALA A 128 15.12 -7.31 3.74
N SER A 129 16.34 -7.68 3.36
CA SER A 129 17.45 -7.92 4.30
C SER A 129 17.82 -6.66 5.10
N LEU A 130 17.84 -5.50 4.45
CA LEU A 130 18.13 -4.22 5.13
C LEU A 130 17.03 -3.82 6.12
N ILE A 131 15.77 -4.17 5.84
CA ILE A 131 14.66 -3.87 6.76
C ILE A 131 14.68 -4.78 7.99
N GLN A 132 15.18 -6.01 7.86
CA GLN A 132 15.27 -6.98 8.95
C GLN A 132 16.49 -6.78 9.86
N SER A 133 17.50 -6.05 9.42
CA SER A 133 18.73 -5.77 10.18
C SER A 133 18.53 -4.64 11.19
#